data_39ad4962e0bd1a27baf759bb7d62ddba
#
_entry.id   39ad4962e0bd1a27baf759bb7d62ddba
#
_cell.length_a   1.000
_cell.length_b   1.000
_cell.length_c   1.000
_cell.angle_alpha   90.00
_cell.angle_beta   90.00
_cell.angle_gamma   90.00
#
_symmetry.space_group_name_H-M   'P 1'
#
loop_
_entity.id
_entity.type
_entity.pdbx_description
1 polymer ?
#
loop_
_entity_poly.entity_id
_entity_poly.type
_entity_poly.pdbx_seq_one_letter_code
_entity_poly.pdbx_strand_id
1 'polypeptide(L)'
;MKNILIILVVFVSVYGFGQDQASVFNRKHEIKVGAIRLLAGPILEGTYEYIYSKDFTYGTSVLVNLNSKNYYDEEFSITPFARFYFQETKEYGAQGFFVEGFGKYVSGKYNPTLIFNTDPPKSYSAAALGIGLGKKWFNSSGFVFEVLVGVGRTIGGGEQPDAIFRGDIGLGYRF
;
A
#
# COMPACT_ATOMS: atom_id res chain seq x y z
N MET A 1 -14.00 16.46 7.44
CA MET A 1 -12.67 16.04 7.89
C MET A 1 -12.63 15.69 9.39
N LYS A 2 -13.21 16.52 10.29
CA LYS A 2 -13.19 16.27 11.75
C LYS A 2 -13.86 14.95 12.15
N ASN A 3 -14.94 14.55 11.48
CA ASN A 3 -15.69 13.33 11.80
C ASN A 3 -14.98 12.04 11.34
N ILE A 4 -14.17 12.11 10.30
CA ILE A 4 -13.38 10.94 9.80
C ILE A 4 -12.24 10.62 10.78
N LEU A 5 -11.63 11.65 11.35
CA LEU A 5 -10.59 11.48 12.37
C LEU A 5 -11.13 10.81 13.64
N ILE A 6 -12.35 11.18 14.05
CA ILE A 6 -13.03 10.60 15.22
C ILE A 6 -13.35 9.12 14.98
N ILE A 7 -13.83 8.75 13.78
CA ILE A 7 -14.11 7.36 13.42
C ILE A 7 -12.83 6.53 13.43
N LEU A 8 -11.72 7.07 12.92
CA LEU A 8 -10.42 6.40 12.93
C LEU A 8 -9.91 6.17 14.37
N VAL A 9 -10.06 7.15 15.25
CA VAL A 9 -9.67 7.05 16.67
C VAL A 9 -10.53 6.04 17.42
N VAL A 10 -11.84 5.99 17.15
CA VAL A 10 -12.75 5.01 17.76
C VAL A 10 -12.45 3.59 17.29
N PHE A 11 -12.10 3.40 16.01
CA PHE A 11 -11.70 2.07 15.49
C PHE A 11 -10.41 1.57 16.15
N VAL A 12 -9.44 2.42 16.41
CA VAL A 12 -8.18 2.05 17.08
C VAL A 12 -8.40 1.70 18.56
N SER A 13 -9.38 2.32 19.23
CA SER A 13 -9.65 2.08 20.65
C SER A 13 -10.44 0.78 20.93
N VAL A 14 -11.20 0.26 19.97
CA VAL A 14 -12.01 -0.96 20.15
C VAL A 14 -11.15 -2.24 20.15
N TYR A 15 -9.97 -2.22 19.51
CA TYR A 15 -9.06 -3.38 19.47
C TYR A 15 -8.08 -3.48 20.64
N GLY A 16 -8.15 -2.55 21.61
CA GLY A 16 -7.25 -2.52 22.77
C GLY A 16 -7.55 -3.51 23.91
N PHE A 17 -8.68 -4.19 23.91
CA PHE A 17 -9.11 -5.08 25.01
C PHE A 17 -9.24 -6.53 24.52
N GLY A 18 -8.25 -7.35 24.81
CA GLY A 18 -8.35 -8.80 24.61
C GLY A 18 -7.16 -9.41 23.87
N GLN A 19 -5.95 -9.14 24.32
CA GLN A 19 -4.80 -9.85 23.79
C GLN A 19 -4.28 -10.83 24.83
N ASP A 20 -4.68 -12.10 24.67
CA ASP A 20 -3.83 -13.21 25.11
C ASP A 20 -2.44 -13.01 24.47
N GLN A 21 -1.39 -13.13 25.27
CA GLN A 21 0.01 -13.11 24.80
C GLN A 21 0.32 -14.37 23.97
N ALA A 22 -0.43 -14.61 22.90
CA ALA A 22 0.06 -15.49 21.86
C ALA A 22 1.40 -14.90 21.37
N SER A 23 2.46 -15.68 21.42
CA SER A 23 3.77 -15.20 21.05
C SER A 23 3.69 -14.51 19.69
N VAL A 24 4.28 -13.33 19.56
CA VAL A 24 4.29 -12.50 18.35
C VAL A 24 4.66 -13.30 17.09
N PHE A 25 5.34 -14.42 17.25
CA PHE A 25 5.71 -15.38 16.22
C PHE A 25 4.52 -16.12 15.55
N ASN A 26 3.38 -16.19 16.21
CA ASN A 26 2.18 -16.87 15.69
C ASN A 26 1.25 -15.90 14.94
N ARG A 27 1.50 -14.60 14.99
CA ARG A 27 0.70 -13.59 14.30
C ARG A 27 1.08 -13.55 12.82
N LYS A 28 0.15 -13.93 11.95
CA LYS A 28 0.38 -14.09 10.51
C LYS A 28 -0.32 -13.05 9.65
N HIS A 29 -1.06 -12.15 10.25
CA HIS A 29 -1.89 -11.19 9.54
C HIS A 29 -1.44 -9.77 9.86
N GLU A 30 -1.28 -8.94 8.84
CA GLU A 30 -0.96 -7.52 8.97
C GLU A 30 -1.98 -6.68 8.22
N ILE A 31 -2.40 -5.57 8.85
CA ILE A 31 -3.13 -4.50 8.21
C ILE A 31 -2.31 -3.23 8.32
N LYS A 32 -2.18 -2.50 7.21
CA LYS A 32 -1.42 -1.25 7.13
C LYS A 32 -2.23 -0.18 6.41
N VAL A 33 -1.96 1.07 6.73
CA VAL A 33 -2.51 2.25 6.05
C VAL A 33 -1.35 3.08 5.51
N GLY A 34 -1.48 3.56 4.29
CA GLY A 34 -0.52 4.42 3.63
C GLY A 34 -0.56 5.84 4.20
N ALA A 35 0.54 6.26 4.84
CA ALA A 35 0.61 7.54 5.53
C ALA A 35 0.87 8.72 4.58
N ILE A 36 1.76 8.57 3.58
CA ILE A 36 2.10 9.65 2.64
C ILE A 36 0.85 10.05 1.84
N ARG A 37 0.10 9.09 1.34
CA ARG A 37 -1.10 9.34 0.53
C ARG A 37 -2.20 10.01 1.31
N LEU A 38 -2.35 9.62 2.57
CA LEU A 38 -3.32 10.24 3.48
C LEU A 38 -2.95 11.70 3.82
N LEU A 39 -1.65 12.02 3.89
CA LEU A 39 -1.15 13.38 4.14
C LEU A 39 -1.14 14.24 2.86
N ALA A 40 -0.89 13.66 1.70
CA ALA A 40 -0.85 14.37 0.43
C ALA A 40 -2.25 14.77 -0.09
N GLY A 41 -3.30 14.10 0.39
CA GLY A 41 -4.68 14.38 0.00
C GLY A 41 -5.65 13.36 0.63
N PRO A 42 -6.94 13.47 0.35
CA PRO A 42 -7.91 12.49 0.84
C PRO A 42 -7.82 11.17 0.03
N ILE A 43 -6.64 10.57 -0.01
CA ILE A 43 -6.36 9.29 -0.68
C ILE A 43 -6.14 8.26 0.40
N LEU A 44 -6.99 7.24 0.43
CA LEU A 44 -6.89 6.13 1.37
C LEU A 44 -6.29 4.92 0.67
N GLU A 45 -5.16 4.43 1.18
CA GLU A 45 -4.61 3.12 0.80
C GLU A 45 -4.58 2.21 2.02
N GLY A 46 -5.27 1.08 1.91
CA GLY A 46 -5.26 -0.01 2.88
C GLY A 46 -4.52 -1.20 2.32
N THR A 47 -3.66 -1.82 3.12
CA THR A 47 -2.89 -3.01 2.73
C THR A 47 -3.13 -4.13 3.73
N TYR A 48 -3.48 -5.30 3.21
CA TYR A 48 -3.49 -6.56 3.94
C TYR A 48 -2.34 -7.44 3.47
N GLU A 49 -1.59 -8.02 4.42
CA GLU A 49 -0.46 -8.90 4.15
C GLU A 49 -0.54 -10.15 5.02
N TYR A 50 -0.34 -11.30 4.41
CA TYR A 50 -0.27 -12.60 5.08
C TYR A 50 1.18 -13.10 5.11
N ILE A 51 1.64 -13.48 6.31
CA ILE A 51 2.97 -14.01 6.55
C ILE A 51 2.94 -15.52 6.36
N TYR A 52 3.36 -15.96 5.18
CA TYR A 52 3.41 -17.38 4.84
C TYR A 52 4.60 -18.07 5.55
N SER A 53 5.77 -17.45 5.49
CA SER A 53 6.99 -17.92 6.15
C SER A 53 7.79 -16.75 6.73
N LYS A 54 8.93 -17.04 7.33
CA LYS A 54 9.83 -16.01 7.85
C LYS A 54 10.38 -15.08 6.75
N ASP A 55 10.51 -15.59 5.55
CA ASP A 55 11.15 -14.89 4.43
C ASP A 55 10.15 -14.53 3.31
N PHE A 56 8.91 -15.03 3.36
CA PHE A 56 7.95 -14.84 2.27
C PHE A 56 6.57 -14.43 2.77
N THR A 57 6.05 -13.38 2.15
CA THR A 57 4.69 -12.88 2.41
C THR A 57 3.98 -12.59 1.08
N TYR A 58 2.66 -12.52 1.14
CA TYR A 58 1.83 -12.05 0.04
C TYR A 58 0.63 -11.29 0.57
N GLY A 59 0.08 -10.44 -0.27
CA GLY A 59 -1.03 -9.60 0.15
C GLY A 59 -1.63 -8.80 -0.98
N THR A 60 -2.43 -7.82 -0.60
CA THR A 60 -3.04 -6.88 -1.53
C THR A 60 -3.17 -5.50 -0.91
N SER A 61 -2.98 -4.47 -1.73
CA SER A 61 -3.30 -3.09 -1.37
C SER A 61 -4.51 -2.64 -2.18
N VAL A 62 -5.38 -1.86 -1.56
CA VAL A 62 -6.51 -1.20 -2.22
C VAL A 62 -6.39 0.29 -1.97
N LEU A 63 -6.42 1.07 -3.04
CA LEU A 63 -6.39 2.53 -3.00
C LEU A 63 -7.71 3.08 -3.51
N VAL A 64 -8.22 4.08 -2.78
CA VAL A 64 -9.39 4.87 -3.17
C VAL A 64 -9.08 6.35 -2.98
N ASN A 65 -9.22 7.13 -4.05
CA ASN A 65 -9.14 8.58 -4.01
C ASN A 65 -10.53 9.14 -3.70
N LEU A 66 -10.67 9.77 -2.53
CA LEU A 66 -11.95 10.33 -2.05
C LEU A 66 -12.24 11.74 -2.59
N ASN A 67 -11.32 12.32 -3.39
CA ASN A 67 -11.49 13.64 -3.97
C ASN A 67 -11.04 13.68 -5.43
N SER A 68 -11.97 13.49 -6.35
CA SER A 68 -11.72 13.52 -7.80
C SER A 68 -11.24 14.88 -8.35
N LYS A 69 -11.11 15.91 -7.52
CA LYS A 69 -10.65 17.25 -7.92
C LYS A 69 -9.18 17.50 -7.60
N ASN A 70 -8.50 16.55 -6.97
CA ASN A 70 -7.06 16.66 -6.75
C ASN A 70 -6.30 16.30 -8.05
N TYR A 71 -5.01 16.69 -8.10
CA TYR A 71 -4.13 16.42 -9.26
C TYR A 71 -3.59 14.99 -9.28
N TYR A 72 -4.20 14.05 -8.55
CA TYR A 72 -3.77 12.67 -8.50
C TYR A 72 -4.55 11.86 -9.54
N ASP A 73 -3.84 11.32 -10.53
CA ASP A 73 -4.43 10.66 -11.69
C ASP A 73 -5.13 9.34 -11.36
N GLU A 74 -4.75 8.69 -10.26
CA GLU A 74 -5.30 7.40 -9.84
C GLU A 74 -6.52 7.61 -8.94
N GLU A 75 -7.69 7.13 -9.37
CA GLU A 75 -8.93 7.17 -8.60
C GLU A 75 -9.15 5.90 -7.77
N PHE A 76 -8.81 4.76 -8.36
CA PHE A 76 -8.92 3.45 -7.71
C PHE A 76 -7.81 2.54 -8.18
N SER A 77 -7.28 1.73 -7.27
CA SER A 77 -6.46 0.58 -7.67
C SER A 77 -6.55 -0.58 -6.69
N ILE A 78 -6.27 -1.76 -7.22
CA ILE A 78 -6.02 -2.98 -6.46
C ILE A 78 -4.67 -3.55 -6.89
N THR A 79 -3.84 -3.89 -5.90
CA THR A 79 -2.45 -4.29 -6.12
C THR A 79 -2.13 -5.54 -5.31
N PRO A 80 -2.34 -6.74 -5.85
CA PRO A 80 -1.77 -7.96 -5.30
C PRO A 80 -0.24 -7.93 -5.40
N PHE A 81 0.42 -8.45 -4.38
CA PHE A 81 1.88 -8.52 -4.31
C PHE A 81 2.38 -9.76 -3.60
N ALA A 82 3.64 -10.07 -3.84
CA ALA A 82 4.42 -11.06 -3.11
C ALA A 82 5.79 -10.46 -2.76
N ARG A 83 6.31 -10.78 -1.56
CA ARG A 83 7.54 -10.23 -1.02
C ARG A 83 8.48 -11.31 -0.55
N PHE A 84 9.76 -11.08 -0.79
CA PHE A 84 10.83 -11.88 -0.24
C PHE A 84 11.73 -11.01 0.65
N TYR A 85 11.93 -11.44 1.90
CA TYR A 85 12.68 -10.73 2.93
C TYR A 85 14.09 -11.27 3.06
N PHE A 86 15.06 -10.35 3.06
CA PHE A 86 16.47 -10.64 3.30
C PHE A 86 16.81 -10.27 4.75
N GLN A 87 16.86 -11.26 5.61
CA GLN A 87 17.15 -11.05 7.02
C GLN A 87 18.36 -11.83 7.50
N GLU A 88 19.23 -11.16 8.26
CA GLU A 88 20.28 -11.81 9.04
C GLU A 88 19.72 -12.35 10.37
N THR A 89 18.87 -11.61 11.05
CA THR A 89 18.20 -11.98 12.30
C THR A 89 16.74 -12.32 12.07
N LYS A 90 16.39 -13.61 12.15
CA LYS A 90 15.03 -14.11 11.88
C LYS A 90 14.15 -14.14 13.13
N GLU A 91 14.32 -13.17 14.02
CA GLU A 91 13.64 -13.18 15.32
C GLU A 91 12.11 -13.12 15.17
N TYR A 92 11.60 -12.25 14.29
CA TYR A 92 10.14 -12.05 14.16
C TYR A 92 9.55 -12.47 12.81
N GLY A 93 10.37 -12.88 11.83
CA GLY A 93 9.91 -13.20 10.47
C GLY A 93 9.31 -11.99 9.72
N ALA A 94 9.43 -11.95 8.41
CA ALA A 94 8.90 -10.90 7.52
C ALA A 94 9.23 -9.49 8.03
N GLN A 95 10.51 -9.26 8.34
CA GLN A 95 11.08 -8.00 8.83
C GLN A 95 12.37 -7.72 8.09
N GLY A 96 12.82 -6.48 8.04
CA GLY A 96 14.06 -6.08 7.35
C GLY A 96 13.83 -5.67 5.91
N PHE A 97 14.86 -5.75 5.09
CA PHE A 97 14.79 -5.44 3.68
C PHE A 97 14.02 -6.50 2.90
N PHE A 98 13.25 -6.08 1.93
CA PHE A 98 12.50 -6.97 1.04
C PHE A 98 12.51 -6.49 -0.40
N VAL A 99 12.32 -7.45 -1.31
CA VAL A 99 11.94 -7.22 -2.70
C VAL A 99 10.47 -7.59 -2.84
N GLU A 100 9.71 -6.77 -3.56
CA GLU A 100 8.31 -7.00 -3.89
C GLU A 100 8.16 -7.21 -5.39
N GLY A 101 7.41 -8.25 -5.79
CA GLY A 101 6.80 -8.34 -7.10
C GLY A 101 5.32 -8.02 -6.99
N PHE A 102 4.78 -7.18 -7.86
CA PHE A 102 3.38 -6.81 -7.80
C PHE A 102 2.72 -6.76 -9.17
N GLY A 103 1.42 -7.08 -9.18
CA GLY A 103 0.50 -6.73 -10.26
C GLY A 103 -0.41 -5.62 -9.80
N LYS A 104 -0.76 -4.69 -10.66
CA LYS A 104 -1.66 -3.58 -10.31
C LYS A 104 -2.72 -3.42 -11.37
N TYR A 105 -3.97 -3.37 -10.97
CA TYR A 105 -5.05 -2.82 -11.77
C TYR A 105 -5.31 -1.41 -11.26
N VAL A 106 -5.36 -0.44 -12.17
CA VAL A 106 -5.56 0.96 -11.87
C VAL A 106 -6.61 1.56 -12.77
N SER A 107 -7.44 2.41 -12.23
CA SER A 107 -8.35 3.27 -12.99
C SER A 107 -8.25 4.71 -12.48
N GLY A 108 -8.40 5.65 -13.41
CA GLY A 108 -8.26 7.06 -13.06
C GLY A 108 -8.43 7.98 -14.28
N LYS A 109 -7.90 9.19 -14.17
CA LYS A 109 -7.92 10.20 -15.22
C LYS A 109 -6.49 10.59 -15.56
N TYR A 110 -6.18 10.59 -16.83
CA TYR A 110 -4.87 10.92 -17.35
C TYR A 110 -4.94 12.11 -18.31
N ASN A 111 -4.05 13.07 -18.10
CA ASN A 111 -3.89 14.19 -19.02
C ASN A 111 -2.50 14.10 -19.68
N PRO A 112 -2.42 13.67 -20.95
CA PRO A 112 -1.13 13.40 -21.61
C PRO A 112 -0.31 14.66 -21.93
N THR A 113 -0.87 15.86 -21.74
CA THR A 113 -0.22 17.10 -22.21
C THR A 113 0.07 18.05 -21.07
N LEU A 114 1.34 18.17 -20.74
CA LEU A 114 1.83 18.82 -19.52
C LEU A 114 1.80 20.35 -19.50
N ILE A 115 1.63 21.11 -20.60
CA ILE A 115 1.90 22.57 -20.50
C ILE A 115 0.91 23.48 -21.27
N PHE A 116 0.24 23.05 -22.34
CA PHE A 116 -0.55 23.98 -23.20
C PHE A 116 -1.86 23.44 -23.77
N ASN A 117 -2.37 22.30 -23.29
CA ASN A 117 -3.60 21.73 -23.85
C ASN A 117 -4.79 21.86 -22.89
N THR A 118 -5.87 22.38 -23.41
CA THR A 118 -7.15 22.60 -22.71
C THR A 118 -8.09 21.37 -22.82
N ASP A 119 -7.59 20.23 -23.29
CA ASP A 119 -8.39 19.02 -23.43
C ASP A 119 -8.79 18.47 -22.06
N PRO A 120 -10.03 18.03 -21.90
CA PRO A 120 -10.47 17.43 -20.64
C PRO A 120 -9.70 16.14 -20.36
N PRO A 121 -9.43 15.83 -19.07
CA PRO A 121 -8.76 14.59 -18.68
C PRO A 121 -9.52 13.37 -19.21
N LYS A 122 -8.78 12.41 -19.79
CA LYS A 122 -9.36 11.17 -20.30
C LYS A 122 -9.34 10.10 -19.21
N SER A 123 -10.46 9.41 -19.04
CA SER A 123 -10.54 8.27 -18.16
C SER A 123 -9.77 7.08 -18.74
N TYR A 124 -9.00 6.41 -17.94
CA TYR A 124 -8.26 5.19 -18.32
C TYR A 124 -8.44 4.07 -17.29
N SER A 125 -8.23 2.86 -17.73
CA SER A 125 -8.00 1.71 -16.86
C SER A 125 -6.90 0.85 -17.44
N ALA A 126 -6.01 0.38 -16.61
CA ALA A 126 -4.82 -0.34 -17.03
C ALA A 126 -4.44 -1.43 -16.05
N ALA A 127 -3.78 -2.47 -16.57
CA ALA A 127 -3.05 -3.42 -15.77
C ALA A 127 -1.56 -3.13 -15.88
N ALA A 128 -0.81 -3.38 -14.80
CA ALA A 128 0.63 -3.21 -14.79
C ALA A 128 1.30 -4.31 -13.98
N LEU A 129 2.55 -4.58 -14.31
CA LEU A 129 3.44 -5.44 -13.51
C LEU A 129 4.66 -4.63 -13.09
N GLY A 130 5.15 -4.90 -11.89
CA GLY A 130 6.26 -4.15 -11.34
C GLY A 130 7.04 -4.87 -10.26
N ILE A 131 8.11 -4.21 -9.87
CA ILE A 131 8.98 -4.63 -8.78
C ILE A 131 9.17 -3.47 -7.81
N GLY A 132 9.37 -3.80 -6.55
CA GLY A 132 9.60 -2.83 -5.48
C GLY A 132 10.68 -3.30 -4.53
N LEU A 133 11.23 -2.34 -3.82
CA LEU A 133 12.19 -2.54 -2.73
C LEU A 133 11.66 -1.81 -1.49
N GLY A 134 11.84 -2.40 -0.33
CA GLY A 134 11.41 -1.75 0.89
C GLY A 134 12.12 -2.27 2.11
N LYS A 135 11.80 -1.64 3.24
CA LYS A 135 12.23 -2.08 4.55
C LYS A 135 11.07 -2.02 5.52
N LYS A 136 10.88 -3.10 6.27
CA LYS A 136 9.87 -3.23 7.31
C LYS A 136 10.52 -3.33 8.68
N TRP A 137 10.00 -2.56 9.61
CA TRP A 137 10.30 -2.64 11.04
C TRP A 137 9.06 -3.13 11.77
N PHE A 138 9.31 -3.93 12.76
CA PHE A 138 8.26 -4.55 13.56
C PHE A 138 8.69 -4.55 15.02
N ASN A 139 7.78 -4.29 15.94
CA ASN A 139 8.06 -4.33 17.38
C ASN A 139 7.30 -5.47 18.08
N SER A 140 7.70 -5.80 19.30
CA SER A 140 7.09 -6.87 20.12
C SER A 140 5.60 -6.63 20.43
N SER A 141 5.12 -5.39 20.36
CA SER A 141 3.70 -5.05 20.56
C SER A 141 2.83 -5.30 19.32
N GLY A 142 3.44 -5.56 18.16
CA GLY A 142 2.71 -5.79 16.91
C GLY A 142 2.67 -4.60 15.96
N PHE A 143 3.23 -3.45 16.32
CA PHE A 143 3.28 -2.30 15.41
C PHE A 143 4.24 -2.55 14.27
N VAL A 144 3.78 -2.21 13.07
CA VAL A 144 4.52 -2.30 11.81
C VAL A 144 4.75 -0.91 11.25
N PHE A 145 6.01 -0.64 10.89
CA PHE A 145 6.41 0.52 10.10
C PHE A 145 7.11 0.03 8.85
N GLU A 146 6.76 0.59 7.69
CA GLU A 146 7.28 0.14 6.40
C GLU A 146 7.54 1.32 5.48
N VAL A 147 8.64 1.24 4.73
CA VAL A 147 8.94 2.15 3.62
C VAL A 147 9.10 1.30 2.37
N LEU A 148 8.37 1.66 1.31
CA LEU A 148 8.35 0.98 0.03
C LEU A 148 8.55 1.97 -1.10
N VAL A 149 9.35 1.57 -2.10
CA VAL A 149 9.48 2.24 -3.39
C VAL A 149 9.52 1.20 -4.50
N GLY A 150 8.80 1.42 -5.58
CA GLY A 150 8.74 0.49 -6.70
C GLY A 150 8.31 1.18 -7.99
N VAL A 151 8.59 0.48 -9.08
CA VAL A 151 8.24 0.90 -10.44
C VAL A 151 7.59 -0.27 -11.17
N GLY A 152 6.65 0.03 -12.02
CA GLY A 152 5.98 -0.96 -12.85
C GLY A 152 5.75 -0.45 -14.26
N ARG A 153 5.52 -1.36 -15.18
CA ARG A 153 5.16 -1.08 -16.56
C ARG A 153 3.73 -1.48 -16.82
N THR A 154 3.02 -0.60 -17.48
CA THR A 154 1.65 -0.83 -17.92
C THR A 154 1.62 -1.84 -19.05
N ILE A 155 0.66 -2.77 -19.01
CA ILE A 155 0.43 -3.81 -20.00
C ILE A 155 -0.77 -3.40 -20.83
N GLY A 156 -0.62 -3.39 -22.15
CA GLY A 156 -1.65 -3.00 -23.09
C GLY A 156 -1.29 -1.73 -23.86
N GLY A 157 -2.02 -1.45 -24.92
CA GLY A 157 -1.87 -0.22 -25.70
C GLY A 157 -3.04 0.70 -25.41
N GLY A 158 -2.80 2.01 -25.40
CA GLY A 158 -3.85 3.00 -25.20
C GLY A 158 -3.31 4.32 -24.62
N GLU A 159 -4.21 5.23 -24.34
CA GLU A 159 -3.92 6.54 -23.74
C GLU A 159 -3.79 6.39 -22.21
N GLN A 160 -2.75 5.71 -21.75
CA GLN A 160 -2.43 5.46 -20.33
C GLN A 160 -0.95 5.68 -20.08
N PRO A 161 -0.52 5.99 -18.84
CA PRO A 161 0.90 6.11 -18.54
C PRO A 161 1.65 4.79 -18.79
N ASP A 162 2.78 4.83 -19.49
CA ASP A 162 3.60 3.64 -19.79
C ASP A 162 4.22 3.03 -18.54
N ALA A 163 4.48 3.87 -17.54
CA ALA A 163 5.08 3.48 -16.28
C ALA A 163 4.20 3.91 -15.11
N ILE A 164 4.18 3.10 -14.06
CA ILE A 164 3.56 3.42 -12.79
C ILE A 164 4.60 3.46 -11.68
N PHE A 165 4.37 4.35 -10.73
CA PHE A 165 5.15 4.43 -9.51
C PHE A 165 4.35 3.86 -8.34
N ARG A 166 5.02 3.07 -7.49
CA ARG A 166 4.50 2.56 -6.24
C ARG A 166 5.42 2.97 -5.10
N GLY A 167 4.95 3.80 -4.19
CA GLY A 167 5.75 4.20 -3.04
C GLY A 167 4.85 4.69 -1.93
N ASP A 168 5.17 4.27 -0.70
CA ASP A 168 4.46 4.72 0.49
C ASP A 168 5.28 4.50 1.77
N ILE A 169 4.83 5.17 2.82
CA ILE A 169 5.17 4.86 4.20
C ILE A 169 3.95 4.20 4.83
N GLY A 170 4.07 2.92 5.14
CA GLY A 170 3.01 2.11 5.76
C GLY A 170 3.11 2.10 7.28
N LEU A 171 1.99 2.37 7.94
CA LEU A 171 1.81 2.18 9.38
C LEU A 171 0.74 1.13 9.61
N GLY A 172 0.99 0.17 10.50
CA GLY A 172 0.05 -0.93 10.69
C GLY A 172 0.24 -1.74 11.95
N TYR A 173 -0.46 -2.87 11.95
CA TYR A 173 -0.49 -3.78 13.06
C TYR A 173 -0.52 -5.23 12.59
N ARG A 174 0.24 -6.10 13.27
CA ARG A 174 0.30 -7.56 13.07
C ARG A 174 -0.47 -8.26 14.19
N PHE A 175 -1.39 -9.14 13.82
CA PHE A 175 -2.29 -9.88 14.72
C PHE A 175 -2.42 -11.35 14.31
#